data_bede656d05962c9cf37b6113ccb4bc55
#
_entry.id   bede656d05962c9cf37b6113ccb4bc55
#
_cell.length_a   1.000
_cell.length_b   1.000
_cell.length_c   1.000
_cell.angle_alpha   90.00
_cell.angle_beta   90.00
_cell.angle_gamma   90.00
#
_symmetry.space_group_name_H-M   'P 1'
#
loop_
_entity.id
_entity.type
_entity.pdbx_description
1 polymer ?
#
loop_
_entity_poly.entity_id
_entity_poly.type
_entity_poly.pdbx_seq_one_letter_code
_entity_poly.pdbx_strand_id
1 'polypeptide(L)'
;GCVIIAFCVTVYVFVGGLKACAWTDLFWGAALIVGGGVVAYFALTELSGADPNHLIQSAAANSGATVASLGNPSDSLWPGVTRFFELNSGDAASGVNTVGGKLHMIRPADDAEIPWTALCLGLWIPNFFYWGLNQYIMQRTLASKSLAEGQMGIVFAAFLKLIIPFVVV
;
A
#
# COMPACT_ATOMS: atom_id res chain seq x y z
N GLY A 1 -20.18 21.14 8.90
CA GLY A 1 -19.02 20.73 8.06
C GLY A 1 -19.45 20.14 6.73
N CYS A 2 -20.15 18.99 6.70
CA CYS A 2 -20.43 18.23 5.46
C CYS A 2 -21.20 19.01 4.38
N VAL A 3 -22.19 19.84 4.76
CA VAL A 3 -22.97 20.63 3.80
C VAL A 3 -22.12 21.67 3.09
N ILE A 4 -21.21 22.32 3.81
CA ILE A 4 -20.30 23.32 3.23
C ILE A 4 -19.34 22.64 2.25
N ILE A 5 -18.79 21.52 2.63
CA ILE A 5 -17.88 20.72 1.76
C ILE A 5 -18.62 20.26 0.51
N ALA A 6 -19.82 19.69 0.67
CA ALA A 6 -20.65 19.27 -0.45
C ALA A 6 -20.97 20.41 -1.41
N PHE A 7 -21.32 21.58 -0.88
CA PHE A 7 -21.57 22.79 -1.68
C PHE A 7 -20.31 23.24 -2.45
N CYS A 8 -19.18 23.35 -1.77
CA CYS A 8 -17.91 23.72 -2.41
C CYS A 8 -17.51 22.75 -3.51
N VAL A 9 -17.62 21.43 -3.26
CA VAL A 9 -17.33 20.40 -4.25
C VAL A 9 -18.28 20.50 -5.44
N THR A 10 -19.57 20.70 -5.20
CA THR A 10 -20.56 20.84 -6.28
C THR A 10 -20.25 22.05 -7.16
N VAL A 11 -19.97 23.21 -6.59
CA VAL A 11 -19.61 24.43 -7.34
C VAL A 11 -18.32 24.19 -8.14
N TYR A 12 -17.32 23.63 -7.52
CA TYR A 12 -16.04 23.32 -8.16
C TYR A 12 -16.19 22.35 -9.35
N VAL A 13 -16.97 21.27 -9.19
CA VAL A 13 -17.22 20.30 -10.27
C VAL A 13 -18.07 20.91 -11.38
N PHE A 14 -19.07 21.72 -11.03
CA PHE A 14 -19.95 22.37 -11.99
C PHE A 14 -19.19 23.38 -12.88
N VAL A 15 -18.30 24.17 -12.29
CA VAL A 15 -17.54 25.19 -13.03
C VAL A 15 -16.34 24.59 -13.77
N GLY A 16 -15.62 23.67 -13.15
CA GLY A 16 -14.36 23.12 -13.67
C GLY A 16 -14.49 21.84 -14.49
N GLY A 17 -15.62 21.14 -14.37
CA GLY A 17 -15.88 19.89 -15.07
C GLY A 17 -14.84 18.79 -14.80
N LEU A 18 -14.78 17.82 -15.70
CA LEU A 18 -13.88 16.68 -15.59
C LEU A 18 -12.40 17.06 -15.57
N LYS A 19 -12.03 18.14 -16.25
CA LYS A 19 -10.65 18.63 -16.30
C LYS A 19 -10.15 19.12 -14.93
N ALA A 20 -11.00 19.85 -14.19
CA ALA A 20 -10.66 20.30 -12.84
C ALA A 20 -10.51 19.13 -11.88
N CYS A 21 -11.40 18.13 -11.97
CA CYS A 21 -11.28 16.90 -11.18
C CYS A 21 -9.95 16.18 -11.46
N ALA A 22 -9.55 16.05 -12.72
CA ALA A 22 -8.29 15.39 -13.08
C ALA A 22 -7.06 16.11 -12.51
N TRP A 23 -7.04 17.45 -12.52
CA TRP A 23 -5.96 18.23 -11.90
C TRP A 23 -5.90 18.08 -10.38
N THR A 24 -7.05 18.10 -9.74
CA THR A 24 -7.14 17.92 -8.28
C THR A 24 -6.66 16.53 -7.87
N ASP A 25 -7.03 15.50 -8.62
CA ASP A 25 -6.58 14.14 -8.33
C ASP A 25 -5.08 13.96 -8.53
N LEU A 26 -4.49 14.59 -9.54
CA LEU A 26 -3.05 14.61 -9.73
C LEU A 26 -2.33 15.24 -8.52
N PHE A 27 -2.84 16.37 -8.04
CA PHE A 27 -2.30 17.04 -6.86
C PHE A 27 -2.42 16.17 -5.60
N TRP A 28 -3.60 15.62 -5.34
CA TRP A 28 -3.81 14.74 -4.18
C TRP A 28 -3.04 13.45 -4.28
N GLY A 29 -2.91 12.87 -5.48
CA GLY A 29 -2.10 11.68 -5.71
C GLY A 29 -0.63 11.94 -5.40
N ALA A 30 -0.07 13.05 -5.86
CA ALA A 30 1.30 13.45 -5.54
C ALA A 30 1.48 13.69 -4.03
N ALA A 31 0.54 14.38 -3.38
CA ALA A 31 0.56 14.63 -1.95
C ALA A 31 0.49 13.34 -1.12
N LEU A 32 -0.30 12.36 -1.55
CA LEU A 32 -0.36 11.04 -0.90
C LEU A 32 0.95 10.26 -1.02
N ILE A 33 1.60 10.28 -2.17
CA ILE A 33 2.89 9.60 -2.36
C ILE A 33 3.96 10.24 -1.47
N VAL A 34 4.05 11.56 -1.47
CA VAL A 34 5.02 12.28 -0.63
C VAL A 34 4.70 12.08 0.86
N GLY A 35 3.44 12.23 1.24
CA GLY A 35 2.99 12.01 2.62
C GLY A 35 3.23 10.59 3.10
N GLY A 36 2.94 9.58 2.27
CA GLY A 36 3.25 8.18 2.55
C GLY A 36 4.74 7.94 2.75
N GLY A 37 5.58 8.51 1.90
CA GLY A 37 7.03 8.44 2.05
C GLY A 37 7.54 9.07 3.35
N VAL A 38 6.98 10.21 3.75
CA VAL A 38 7.32 10.88 5.02
C VAL A 38 6.90 10.02 6.22
N VAL A 39 5.68 9.46 6.20
CA VAL A 39 5.21 8.57 7.27
C VAL A 39 6.05 7.31 7.35
N ALA A 40 6.38 6.68 6.22
CA ALA A 40 7.25 5.50 6.19
C ALA A 40 8.64 5.81 6.75
N TYR A 41 9.21 6.97 6.40
CA TYR A 41 10.49 7.40 6.94
C TYR A 41 10.45 7.52 8.47
N PHE A 42 9.47 8.23 9.02
CA PHE A 42 9.32 8.37 10.47
C PHE A 42 9.03 7.03 11.16
N ALA A 43 8.18 6.20 10.58
CA ALA A 43 7.89 4.87 11.14
C ALA A 43 9.14 3.99 11.23
N LEU A 44 9.98 3.99 10.20
CA LEU A 44 11.23 3.23 10.19
C LEU A 44 12.28 3.80 11.14
N THR A 45 12.36 5.11 11.30
CA THR A 45 13.28 5.74 12.29
C THR A 45 12.83 5.44 13.73
N GLU A 46 11.54 5.53 14.03
CA GLU A 46 10.98 5.13 15.33
C GLU A 46 11.22 3.65 15.60
N LEU A 47 11.01 2.77 14.62
CA LEU A 47 11.29 1.35 14.73
C LEU A 47 12.78 1.08 15.01
N SER A 48 13.67 1.86 14.41
CA SER A 48 15.11 1.76 14.62
C SER A 48 15.53 2.17 16.06
N GLY A 49 14.91 3.20 16.63
CA GLY A 49 15.18 3.70 17.96
C GLY A 49 14.48 2.92 19.09
N ALA A 50 13.47 2.12 18.78
CA ALA A 50 12.68 1.42 19.80
C ALA A 50 13.46 0.33 20.54
N ASP A 51 13.08 0.07 21.80
CA ASP A 51 13.65 -1.02 22.60
C ASP A 51 13.28 -2.38 21.99
N PRO A 52 14.25 -3.27 21.68
CA PRO A 52 13.99 -4.59 21.14
C PRO A 52 13.04 -5.46 21.98
N ASN A 53 13.09 -5.37 23.32
CA ASN A 53 12.20 -6.12 24.19
C ASN A 53 10.73 -5.67 24.03
N HIS A 54 10.49 -4.37 23.92
CA HIS A 54 9.17 -3.82 23.70
C HIS A 54 8.63 -4.20 22.31
N LEU A 55 9.49 -4.19 21.29
CA LEU A 55 9.13 -4.61 19.92
C LEU A 55 8.68 -6.08 19.87
N ILE A 56 9.40 -6.98 20.54
CA ILE A 56 9.05 -8.40 20.58
C ILE A 56 7.75 -8.63 21.34
N GLN A 57 7.51 -7.90 22.43
CA GLN A 57 6.25 -7.99 23.20
C GLN A 57 5.05 -7.45 22.41
N SER A 58 5.25 -6.38 21.65
CA SER A 58 4.20 -5.77 20.83
C SER A 58 4.02 -6.46 19.47
N ALA A 59 5.04 -7.15 18.98
CA ALA A 59 4.93 -7.95 17.77
C ALA A 59 3.95 -9.11 18.01
N ALA A 60 3.14 -9.42 17.00
CA ALA A 60 2.28 -10.59 17.07
C ALA A 60 3.12 -11.83 17.42
N ALA A 61 2.55 -12.76 18.19
CA ALA A 61 3.20 -13.98 18.69
C ALA A 61 3.93 -14.86 17.65
N ASN A 62 3.84 -14.47 16.39
CA ASN A 62 4.37 -15.18 15.22
C ASN A 62 5.64 -14.54 14.65
N SER A 63 6.23 -13.53 15.29
CA SER A 63 7.53 -13.03 14.84
C SER A 63 8.63 -13.91 15.41
N GLY A 64 9.41 -14.56 14.56
CA GLY A 64 10.59 -15.31 14.98
C GLY A 64 11.77 -14.42 15.44
N ALA A 65 11.55 -13.11 15.54
CA ALA A 65 12.56 -12.14 15.92
C ALA A 65 13.04 -12.35 17.36
N THR A 66 14.34 -12.27 17.56
CA THR A 66 14.98 -12.31 18.89
C THR A 66 15.62 -10.95 19.21
N VAL A 67 15.88 -10.68 20.47
CA VAL A 67 16.59 -9.44 20.88
C VAL A 67 17.94 -9.31 20.17
N ALA A 68 18.63 -10.42 19.95
CA ALA A 68 19.91 -10.45 19.25
C ALA A 68 19.77 -10.11 17.74
N SER A 69 18.69 -10.56 17.07
CA SER A 69 18.47 -10.27 15.66
C SER A 69 18.08 -8.81 15.42
N LEU A 70 17.36 -8.19 16.32
CA LEU A 70 16.95 -6.79 16.22
C LEU A 70 18.10 -5.80 16.47
N GLY A 71 19.19 -6.25 17.10
CA GLY A 71 20.36 -5.40 17.37
C GLY A 71 20.08 -4.24 18.33
N ASN A 72 21.06 -3.35 18.50
CA ASN A 72 20.93 -2.18 19.37
C ASN A 72 20.08 -1.07 18.72
N PRO A 73 19.35 -0.25 19.53
CA PRO A 73 18.68 0.95 19.05
C PRO A 73 19.64 1.91 18.35
N SER A 74 19.18 2.54 17.29
CA SER A 74 19.98 3.49 16.51
C SER A 74 19.06 4.53 15.84
N ASP A 75 19.58 5.72 15.59
CA ASP A 75 18.84 6.81 14.97
C ASP A 75 18.89 6.77 13.43
N SER A 76 19.43 5.71 12.84
CA SER A 76 19.55 5.60 11.39
C SER A 76 18.41 4.79 10.78
N LEU A 77 18.07 5.09 9.52
CA LEU A 77 16.97 4.45 8.79
C LEU A 77 17.22 2.94 8.54
N TRP A 78 18.46 2.57 8.23
CA TRP A 78 18.78 1.21 7.80
C TRP A 78 18.49 0.12 8.82
N PRO A 79 18.85 0.27 10.12
CA PRO A 79 18.42 -0.68 11.13
C PRO A 79 16.90 -0.78 11.30
N GLY A 80 16.16 0.29 11.05
CA GLY A 80 14.70 0.25 11.04
C GLY A 80 14.15 -0.66 9.93
N VAL A 81 14.73 -0.60 8.75
CA VAL A 81 14.38 -1.47 7.63
C VAL A 81 14.68 -2.95 7.95
N THR A 82 15.87 -3.24 8.48
CA THR A 82 16.22 -4.61 8.86
C THR A 82 15.30 -5.14 9.95
N ARG A 83 15.01 -4.36 10.98
CA ARG A 83 14.05 -4.72 12.04
C ARG A 83 12.63 -4.96 11.52
N PHE A 84 12.19 -4.15 10.56
CA PHE A 84 10.90 -4.37 9.90
C PHE A 84 10.84 -5.73 9.23
N PHE A 85 11.87 -6.11 8.47
CA PHE A 85 11.92 -7.42 7.83
C PHE A 85 12.01 -8.56 8.85
N GLU A 86 12.84 -8.45 9.87
CA GLU A 86 12.99 -9.45 10.93
C GLU A 86 11.66 -9.69 11.70
N LEU A 87 10.96 -8.61 12.07
CA LEU A 87 9.68 -8.72 12.77
C LEU A 87 8.55 -9.34 11.91
N ASN A 88 8.64 -9.27 10.59
CA ASN A 88 7.63 -9.77 9.66
C ASN A 88 8.03 -11.05 8.93
N SER A 89 9.30 -11.49 9.03
CA SER A 89 9.83 -12.67 8.32
C SER A 89 9.55 -13.95 9.05
N GLY A 90 8.73 -14.20 9.90
CA GLY A 90 8.40 -15.44 10.64
C GLY A 90 9.46 -16.55 10.49
N ASP A 91 10.01 -17.05 11.59
CA ASP A 91 11.03 -18.10 11.52
C ASP A 91 10.39 -19.49 11.44
N ALA A 92 10.71 -20.23 10.39
CA ALA A 92 10.32 -21.63 10.23
C ALA A 92 10.87 -22.55 11.34
N ALA A 93 11.91 -22.13 12.05
CA ALA A 93 12.54 -22.92 13.11
C ALA A 93 11.78 -22.90 14.42
N SER A 94 10.91 -21.93 14.66
CA SER A 94 10.19 -21.77 15.93
C SER A 94 8.95 -22.65 16.11
N GLY A 95 8.57 -23.43 15.10
CA GLY A 95 7.40 -24.33 15.19
C GLY A 95 6.03 -23.65 15.28
N VAL A 96 5.99 -22.35 15.29
CA VAL A 96 4.76 -21.54 15.29
C VAL A 96 4.34 -21.36 13.86
N ASN A 97 3.15 -21.82 13.50
CA ASN A 97 2.45 -21.79 12.21
C ASN A 97 3.13 -20.97 11.10
N THR A 98 4.19 -21.52 10.57
CA THR A 98 5.15 -20.87 9.74
C THR A 98 4.89 -21.16 8.27
N VAL A 99 3.74 -20.82 7.84
CA VAL A 99 3.58 -20.61 6.42
C VAL A 99 4.08 -19.20 6.13
N GLY A 100 5.41 -19.09 6.22
CA GLY A 100 6.21 -17.92 5.87
C GLY A 100 5.59 -16.61 6.31
N GLY A 101 6.00 -16.01 7.40
CA GLY A 101 5.66 -14.72 7.92
C GLY A 101 4.67 -13.79 7.16
N LYS A 102 4.41 -12.64 7.64
CA LYS A 102 3.47 -11.68 6.99
C LYS A 102 3.91 -11.25 5.58
N LEU A 103 5.21 -11.39 5.27
CA LEU A 103 5.77 -11.06 3.95
C LEU A 103 5.57 -12.16 2.90
N HIS A 104 5.06 -13.33 3.27
CA HIS A 104 4.82 -14.40 2.32
C HIS A 104 3.50 -14.20 1.57
N MET A 105 3.59 -13.87 0.30
CA MET A 105 2.41 -13.56 -0.53
C MET A 105 1.61 -14.79 -0.96
N ILE A 106 2.25 -15.95 -1.07
CA ILE A 106 1.61 -17.19 -1.53
C ILE A 106 1.33 -18.07 -0.32
N ARG A 107 0.10 -18.03 0.16
CA ARG A 107 -0.34 -18.84 1.31
C ARG A 107 -0.96 -20.16 0.87
N PRO A 108 -0.98 -21.21 1.72
CA PRO A 108 -1.61 -22.50 1.41
C PRO A 108 -3.08 -22.36 1.03
N ALA A 109 -3.63 -23.41 0.42
CA ALA A 109 -5.03 -23.44 -0.01
C ALA A 109 -6.04 -23.48 1.15
N ASP A 110 -5.60 -23.89 2.32
CA ASP A 110 -6.37 -24.01 3.57
C ASP A 110 -6.24 -22.77 4.49
N ASP A 111 -5.53 -21.73 4.05
CA ASP A 111 -5.41 -20.47 4.80
C ASP A 111 -6.78 -19.77 4.88
N ALA A 112 -7.16 -19.40 6.12
CA ALA A 112 -8.47 -18.80 6.40
C ALA A 112 -8.62 -17.36 5.89
N GLU A 113 -7.51 -16.65 5.64
CA GLU A 113 -7.55 -15.25 5.23
C GLU A 113 -7.49 -15.10 3.71
N ILE A 114 -6.37 -15.47 3.08
CA ILE A 114 -6.16 -15.30 1.63
C ILE A 114 -5.42 -16.52 1.07
N PRO A 115 -6.12 -17.61 0.72
CA PRO A 115 -5.49 -18.75 0.07
C PRO A 115 -4.98 -18.40 -1.33
N TRP A 116 -3.94 -19.07 -1.82
CA TRP A 116 -3.39 -18.81 -3.15
C TRP A 116 -4.42 -18.98 -4.29
N THR A 117 -5.44 -19.82 -4.07
CA THR A 117 -6.53 -20.02 -5.02
C THR A 117 -7.37 -18.74 -5.20
N ALA A 118 -7.59 -17.98 -4.13
CA ALA A 118 -8.26 -16.69 -4.19
C ALA A 118 -7.41 -15.66 -4.95
N LEU A 119 -6.09 -15.69 -4.81
CA LEU A 119 -5.20 -14.83 -5.59
C LEU A 119 -5.24 -15.16 -7.09
N CYS A 120 -5.16 -16.44 -7.45
CA CYS A 120 -5.09 -16.85 -8.85
C CYS A 120 -6.45 -16.81 -9.57
N LEU A 121 -7.55 -17.13 -8.90
CA LEU A 121 -8.87 -17.22 -9.51
C LEU A 121 -9.81 -16.08 -9.11
N GLY A 122 -9.80 -15.67 -7.84
CA GLY A 122 -10.73 -14.69 -7.29
C GLY A 122 -10.41 -13.25 -7.72
N LEU A 123 -9.15 -12.87 -7.80
CA LEU A 123 -8.76 -11.49 -8.09
C LEU A 123 -9.02 -11.05 -9.54
N TRP A 124 -9.22 -11.96 -10.46
CA TRP A 124 -9.57 -11.61 -11.84
C TRP A 124 -10.89 -10.85 -11.95
N ILE A 125 -11.91 -11.28 -11.21
CA ILE A 125 -13.25 -10.68 -11.26
C ILE A 125 -13.23 -9.20 -10.85
N PRO A 126 -12.71 -8.82 -9.64
CA PRO A 126 -12.63 -7.43 -9.25
C PRO A 126 -11.66 -6.62 -10.12
N ASN A 127 -10.59 -7.21 -10.66
CA ASN A 127 -9.70 -6.51 -11.57
C ASN A 127 -10.34 -6.18 -12.91
N PHE A 128 -11.09 -7.09 -13.51
CA PHE A 128 -11.86 -6.81 -14.73
C PHE A 128 -12.88 -5.70 -14.50
N PHE A 129 -13.61 -5.77 -13.37
CA PHE A 129 -14.55 -4.71 -13.01
C PHE A 129 -13.85 -3.38 -12.81
N TYR A 130 -12.78 -3.36 -12.04
CA TYR A 130 -12.07 -2.13 -11.68
C TYR A 130 -11.46 -1.43 -12.91
N TRP A 131 -10.79 -2.17 -13.78
CA TRP A 131 -10.11 -1.59 -14.94
C TRP A 131 -10.99 -1.42 -16.17
N GLY A 132 -12.00 -2.26 -16.35
CA GLY A 132 -12.81 -2.29 -17.57
C GLY A 132 -14.21 -1.70 -17.45
N LEU A 133 -14.83 -1.77 -16.27
CA LEU A 133 -16.23 -1.39 -16.06
C LEU A 133 -16.41 -0.23 -15.06
N ASN A 134 -15.37 0.15 -14.32
CA ASN A 134 -15.48 1.24 -13.39
C ASN A 134 -15.60 2.58 -14.13
N GLN A 135 -16.76 3.21 -13.99
CA GLN A 135 -17.09 4.48 -14.65
C GLN A 135 -16.04 5.57 -14.39
N TYR A 136 -15.52 5.66 -13.18
CA TYR A 136 -14.54 6.66 -12.79
C TYR A 136 -13.23 6.59 -13.60
N ILE A 137 -12.74 5.38 -13.85
CA ILE A 137 -11.52 5.15 -14.65
C ILE A 137 -11.82 5.32 -16.14
N MET A 138 -12.93 4.74 -16.60
CA MET A 138 -13.31 4.77 -18.01
C MET A 138 -13.59 6.19 -18.50
N GLN A 139 -14.30 7.02 -17.74
CA GLN A 139 -14.58 8.41 -18.12
C GLN A 139 -13.30 9.22 -18.31
N ARG A 140 -12.29 9.02 -17.48
CA ARG A 140 -11.01 9.73 -17.60
C ARG A 140 -10.21 9.29 -18.78
N THR A 141 -10.19 8.00 -19.05
CA THR A 141 -9.50 7.44 -20.23
C THR A 141 -10.16 7.91 -21.52
N LEU A 142 -11.49 7.92 -21.58
CA LEU A 142 -12.25 8.39 -22.73
C LEU A 142 -12.19 9.92 -22.93
N ALA A 143 -11.93 10.68 -21.87
CA ALA A 143 -11.76 12.14 -21.94
C ALA A 143 -10.35 12.57 -22.39
N SER A 144 -9.44 11.64 -22.66
CA SER A 144 -8.11 11.94 -23.21
C SER A 144 -8.22 12.48 -24.64
N LYS A 145 -7.26 13.29 -25.07
CA LYS A 145 -7.25 13.89 -26.41
C LYS A 145 -7.04 12.87 -27.53
N SER A 146 -6.37 11.77 -27.23
CA SER A 146 -6.11 10.70 -28.18
C SER A 146 -6.10 9.33 -27.49
N LEU A 147 -6.34 8.28 -28.26
CA LEU A 147 -6.28 6.90 -27.76
C LEU A 147 -4.90 6.57 -27.17
N ALA A 148 -3.84 7.06 -27.81
CA ALA A 148 -2.47 6.84 -27.37
C ALA A 148 -2.20 7.48 -25.99
N GLU A 149 -2.69 8.70 -25.74
CA GLU A 149 -2.57 9.36 -24.44
C GLU A 149 -3.36 8.62 -23.36
N GLY A 150 -4.56 8.14 -23.68
CA GLY A 150 -5.36 7.32 -22.75
C GLY A 150 -4.67 6.01 -22.36
N GLN A 151 -4.11 5.30 -23.35
CA GLN A 151 -3.35 4.07 -23.11
C GLN A 151 -2.09 4.34 -22.26
N MET A 152 -1.33 5.38 -22.57
CA MET A 152 -0.16 5.78 -21.81
C MET A 152 -0.53 6.09 -20.35
N GLY A 153 -1.65 6.76 -20.11
CA GLY A 153 -2.17 7.04 -18.77
C GLY A 153 -2.47 5.76 -17.97
N ILE A 154 -3.07 4.75 -18.60
CA ILE A 154 -3.36 3.46 -17.95
C ILE A 154 -2.07 2.72 -17.62
N VAL A 155 -1.10 2.68 -18.53
CA VAL A 155 0.21 2.04 -18.29
C VAL A 155 0.95 2.74 -17.15
N PHE A 156 0.93 4.07 -17.12
CA PHE A 156 1.53 4.84 -16.02
C PHE A 156 0.83 4.57 -14.67
N ALA A 157 -0.49 4.50 -14.66
CA ALA A 157 -1.23 4.14 -13.45
C ALA A 157 -0.92 2.71 -12.96
N ALA A 158 -0.76 1.76 -13.87
CA ALA A 158 -0.35 0.40 -13.55
C ALA A 158 1.07 0.38 -12.94
N PHE A 159 2.00 1.14 -13.51
CA PHE A 159 3.36 1.28 -12.98
C PHE A 159 3.38 1.88 -11.57
N LEU A 160 2.62 2.95 -11.33
CA LEU A 160 2.50 3.55 -9.99
C LEU A 160 1.92 2.55 -8.98
N LYS A 161 0.96 1.73 -9.38
CA LYS A 161 0.39 0.68 -8.50
C LYS A 161 1.40 -0.38 -8.07
N LEU A 162 2.48 -0.59 -8.82
CA LEU A 162 3.57 -1.47 -8.40
C LEU A 162 4.46 -0.81 -7.35
N ILE A 163 4.63 0.52 -7.41
CA ILE A 163 5.52 1.26 -6.50
C ILE A 163 4.84 1.63 -5.18
N ILE A 164 3.59 2.06 -5.23
CA ILE A 164 2.86 2.56 -4.05
C ILE A 164 2.82 1.57 -2.88
N PRO A 165 2.62 0.24 -3.08
CA PRO A 165 2.64 -0.70 -1.96
C PRO A 165 3.95 -0.70 -1.16
N PHE A 166 5.09 -0.46 -1.80
CA PHE A 166 6.39 -0.36 -1.09
C PHE A 166 6.50 0.88 -0.20
N VAL A 167 5.66 1.89 -0.44
CA VAL A 167 5.64 3.12 0.35
C VAL A 167 4.60 3.06 1.46
N VAL A 168 3.53 2.28 1.28
CA VAL A 168 2.36 2.23 2.18
C VAL A 168 2.44 1.07 3.16
N VAL A 169 3.12 -0.02 2.81
CA VAL A 169 3.32 -1.22 3.65
C VAL A 169 4.53 -1.08 4.51
#